data_b9c5037d97ce208ffec8a7dcd1866860
#
_entry.id   b9c5037d97ce208ffec8a7dcd1866860
#
_cell.length_a   1.000
_cell.length_b   1.000
_cell.length_c   1.000
_cell.angle_alpha   90.00
_cell.angle_beta   90.00
_cell.angle_gamma   90.00
#
_symmetry.space_group_name_H-M   'P 1'
#
loop_
_entity.id
_entity.type
_entity.pdbx_description
1 polymer ?
#
loop_
_entity_poly.entity_id
_entity_poly.type
_entity_poly.pdbx_seq_one_letter_code
_entity_poly.pdbx_strand_id
1 'polypeptide(L)'
;RGAVARITVFFVLMLRRPPRSTLFPYTTLFRSAVKAPGFGDRRKDMLNDIAILTGGKVITEDIGVSLDSVELADLGRAKRITIDKDNTVIVDGKGKASDIQARVKQIRNQIEETSSDYDREKLQERLAKLVGGVAIIKVGAATETEMKEKKARVEDALHATRAAVEEGIIPGGGVAFIRALGSLDKMKGDHDFKLGVQIIRRALEEPLRQIASNAGEEGTVICEKVKTLKGNIGYDAKNGEYTDMIKAGIIDPAKVTRTALQNASSISGLLLTTEAMITDLPEEKEDRKSVV
;
A
#
# COMPACT_ATOMS: atom_id res chain seq x y z
N ARG A 1 -0.01 16.46 -28.97
CA ARG A 1 0.64 15.19 -29.36
C ARG A 1 1.88 15.07 -28.49
N GLY A 2 1.73 14.50 -27.29
CA GLY A 2 2.83 14.26 -26.35
C GLY A 2 3.49 12.92 -26.67
N ALA A 3 4.78 12.95 -26.92
CA ALA A 3 5.59 11.76 -27.08
C ALA A 3 5.67 11.02 -25.72
N VAL A 4 5.04 9.86 -25.65
CA VAL A 4 5.19 8.95 -24.52
C VAL A 4 6.53 8.23 -24.71
N ALA A 5 7.57 8.68 -24.02
CA ALA A 5 8.83 7.98 -23.96
C ALA A 5 8.60 6.62 -23.23
N ARG A 6 8.52 5.56 -24.01
CA ARG A 6 8.49 4.18 -23.49
C ARG A 6 9.92 3.76 -23.16
N ILE A 7 10.31 3.87 -21.90
CA ILE A 7 11.55 3.24 -21.42
C ILE A 7 11.24 1.77 -21.23
N THR A 8 11.67 0.95 -22.15
CA THR A 8 11.55 -0.50 -22.08
C THR A 8 12.87 -1.04 -21.51
N VAL A 9 12.85 -1.53 -20.27
CA VAL A 9 14.00 -2.21 -19.68
C VAL A 9 13.95 -3.66 -20.13
N PHE A 10 14.88 -4.06 -21.00
CA PHE A 10 15.02 -5.46 -21.41
C PHE A 10 15.89 -6.20 -20.40
N PHE A 11 15.30 -7.10 -19.60
CA PHE A 11 16.04 -8.08 -18.86
C PHE A 11 16.20 -9.34 -19.72
N VAL A 12 17.41 -9.62 -20.20
CA VAL A 12 17.71 -10.89 -20.84
C VAL A 12 18.13 -11.87 -19.75
N LEU A 13 17.23 -12.75 -19.36
CA LEU A 13 17.51 -13.81 -18.41
C LEU A 13 18.09 -15.03 -19.15
N MET A 14 19.41 -15.24 -19.10
CA MET A 14 20.00 -16.49 -19.52
C MET A 14 19.84 -17.55 -18.42
N LEU A 15 18.81 -18.36 -18.52
CA LEU A 15 18.67 -19.58 -17.71
C LEU A 15 19.55 -20.68 -18.35
N ARG A 16 20.76 -20.92 -17.80
CA ARG A 16 21.50 -22.13 -18.08
C ARG A 16 20.78 -23.30 -17.42
N ARG A 17 20.14 -24.15 -18.22
CA ARG A 17 19.80 -25.51 -17.78
C ARG A 17 21.08 -26.38 -17.76
N PRO A 18 21.21 -27.32 -16.79
CA PRO A 18 22.26 -28.32 -16.84
C PRO A 18 22.06 -29.22 -18.06
N PRO A 19 23.13 -29.74 -18.65
CA PRO A 19 23.06 -30.50 -19.90
C PRO A 19 22.53 -31.92 -19.64
N ARG A 20 21.25 -32.14 -19.90
CA ARG A 20 20.69 -33.48 -20.13
C ARG A 20 19.47 -33.38 -21.03
N SER A 21 19.68 -33.52 -22.29
CA SER A 21 19.01 -34.24 -23.37
C SER A 21 19.29 -33.55 -24.71
N THR A 22 20.08 -34.20 -25.46
CA THR A 22 20.38 -33.98 -26.87
C THR A 22 19.15 -34.29 -27.70
N LEU A 23 18.26 -33.34 -27.96
CA LEU A 23 17.28 -33.54 -29.05
C LEU A 23 16.55 -32.30 -29.57
N PHE A 24 16.85 -31.08 -29.08
CA PHE A 24 16.33 -29.87 -29.77
C PHE A 24 17.35 -28.73 -29.73
N PRO A 25 17.80 -28.21 -30.88
CA PRO A 25 18.78 -27.13 -30.96
C PRO A 25 18.23 -25.73 -30.82
N TYR A 26 17.07 -25.56 -30.19
CA TYR A 26 16.48 -24.22 -29.96
C TYR A 26 16.43 -23.94 -28.46
N THR A 27 17.46 -23.31 -27.95
CA THR A 27 17.42 -22.62 -26.67
C THR A 27 16.40 -21.50 -26.78
N THR A 28 15.20 -21.75 -26.30
CA THR A 28 14.16 -20.71 -26.19
C THR A 28 14.61 -19.71 -25.12
N LEU A 29 15.16 -18.58 -25.56
CA LEU A 29 15.44 -17.46 -24.68
C LEU A 29 14.09 -16.83 -24.30
N PHE A 30 13.72 -16.93 -23.02
CA PHE A 30 12.57 -16.24 -22.51
C PHE A 30 12.90 -14.75 -22.37
N ARG A 31 12.14 -13.89 -23.02
CA ARG A 31 12.24 -12.43 -22.94
C ARG A 31 10.95 -11.91 -22.36
N SER A 32 11.07 -11.08 -21.34
CA SER A 32 9.93 -10.37 -20.76
C SER A 32 10.24 -8.88 -20.69
N ALA A 33 9.29 -8.07 -21.13
CA ALA A 33 9.34 -6.63 -20.98
C ALA A 33 8.48 -6.23 -19.79
N VAL A 34 9.04 -5.42 -18.90
CA VAL A 34 8.35 -4.93 -17.70
C VAL A 34 8.31 -3.41 -17.77
N LYS A 35 7.15 -2.83 -17.43
CA LYS A 35 7.01 -1.38 -17.34
C LYS A 35 7.88 -0.85 -16.21
N ALA A 36 8.68 0.19 -16.49
CA ALA A 36 9.49 0.83 -15.46
C ALA A 36 8.62 1.39 -14.32
N PRO A 37 8.99 1.15 -13.05
CA PRO A 37 8.21 1.61 -11.91
C PRO A 37 8.32 3.13 -11.73
N GLY A 38 7.25 3.75 -11.22
CA GLY A 38 7.22 5.18 -10.94
C GLY A 38 7.03 6.09 -12.17
N PHE A 39 7.07 7.39 -11.93
CA PHE A 39 6.90 8.45 -12.94
C PHE A 39 7.97 9.53 -12.74
N GLY A 40 8.33 10.24 -13.82
CA GLY A 40 9.29 11.35 -13.79
C GLY A 40 10.65 10.95 -13.21
N ASP A 41 11.24 11.83 -12.41
CA ASP A 41 12.57 11.63 -11.82
C ASP A 41 12.62 10.43 -10.85
N ARG A 42 11.52 10.14 -10.17
CA ARG A 42 11.41 8.94 -9.32
C ARG A 42 11.62 7.65 -10.09
N ARG A 43 11.17 7.60 -11.36
CA ARG A 43 11.43 6.45 -12.24
C ARG A 43 12.91 6.24 -12.46
N LYS A 44 13.65 7.34 -12.73
CA LYS A 44 15.11 7.29 -12.91
C LYS A 44 15.80 6.79 -11.66
N ASP A 45 15.38 7.27 -10.51
CA ASP A 45 15.90 6.85 -9.21
C ASP A 45 15.66 5.38 -8.92
N MET A 46 14.45 4.87 -9.18
CA MET A 46 14.14 3.45 -8.98
C MET A 46 14.91 2.56 -9.96
N LEU A 47 15.09 3.00 -11.21
CA LEU A 47 15.93 2.29 -12.18
C LEU A 47 17.40 2.26 -11.75
N ASN A 48 17.92 3.34 -11.19
CA ASN A 48 19.26 3.39 -10.61
C ASN A 48 19.40 2.42 -9.43
N ASP A 49 18.42 2.35 -8.56
CA ASP A 49 18.42 1.41 -7.44
C ASP A 49 18.46 -0.04 -7.94
N ILE A 50 17.69 -0.37 -8.98
CA ILE A 50 17.69 -1.70 -9.61
C ILE A 50 19.05 -1.98 -10.28
N ALA A 51 19.62 -1.02 -10.99
CA ALA A 51 20.91 -1.15 -11.64
C ALA A 51 22.04 -1.43 -10.63
N ILE A 52 22.08 -0.68 -9.54
CA ILE A 52 23.06 -0.88 -8.45
C ILE A 52 22.86 -2.24 -7.80
N LEU A 53 21.62 -2.65 -7.53
CA LEU A 53 21.31 -3.96 -6.94
C LEU A 53 21.75 -5.12 -7.83
N THR A 54 21.60 -4.98 -9.14
CA THR A 54 21.90 -6.05 -10.11
C THR A 54 23.28 -5.97 -10.73
N GLY A 55 23.99 -4.86 -10.51
CA GLY A 55 25.32 -4.60 -11.11
C GLY A 55 25.25 -4.23 -12.58
N GLY A 56 24.11 -3.73 -13.05
CA GLY A 56 23.90 -3.23 -14.41
C GLY A 56 24.03 -1.70 -14.49
N LYS A 57 23.74 -1.16 -15.67
CA LYS A 57 23.66 0.29 -15.91
C LYS A 57 22.24 0.70 -16.30
N VAL A 58 21.85 1.91 -15.94
CA VAL A 58 20.60 2.52 -16.44
C VAL A 58 20.88 3.11 -17.80
N ILE A 59 20.02 2.78 -18.75
CA ILE A 59 20.12 3.26 -20.13
C ILE A 59 18.99 4.26 -20.32
N THR A 60 19.33 5.53 -20.45
CA THR A 60 18.40 6.63 -20.71
C THR A 60 18.96 7.56 -21.76
N GLU A 61 18.10 8.13 -22.57
CA GLU A 61 18.46 9.14 -23.56
C GLU A 61 19.10 10.38 -22.92
N ASP A 62 18.72 10.70 -21.68
CA ASP A 62 19.28 11.83 -20.92
C ASP A 62 20.79 11.70 -20.64
N ILE A 63 21.32 10.49 -20.64
CA ILE A 63 22.77 10.21 -20.45
C ILE A 63 23.47 10.08 -21.80
N GLY A 64 22.75 10.23 -22.92
CA GLY A 64 23.30 10.10 -24.27
C GLY A 64 23.59 8.66 -24.69
N VAL A 65 23.10 7.66 -23.96
CA VAL A 65 23.27 6.23 -24.29
C VAL A 65 22.05 5.77 -25.07
N SER A 66 22.26 5.39 -26.35
CA SER A 66 21.22 4.78 -27.15
C SER A 66 21.12 3.27 -26.90
N LEU A 67 19.93 2.70 -27.13
CA LEU A 67 19.70 1.26 -26.98
C LEU A 67 20.60 0.43 -27.90
N ASP A 68 21.01 0.97 -29.03
CA ASP A 68 21.87 0.28 -30.01
C ASP A 68 23.32 0.13 -29.53
N SER A 69 23.75 0.93 -28.56
CA SER A 69 25.11 0.90 -27.99
C SER A 69 25.24 0.03 -26.74
N VAL A 70 24.15 -0.69 -26.36
CA VAL A 70 24.14 -1.50 -25.14
C VAL A 70 24.85 -2.82 -25.34
N GLU A 71 25.84 -3.10 -24.49
CA GLU A 71 26.57 -4.36 -24.47
C GLU A 71 26.02 -5.30 -23.36
N LEU A 72 26.32 -6.60 -23.49
CA LEU A 72 25.97 -7.59 -22.48
C LEU A 72 26.58 -7.31 -21.10
N ALA A 73 27.69 -6.59 -21.06
CA ALA A 73 28.35 -6.17 -19.84
C ALA A 73 27.57 -5.10 -19.06
N ASP A 74 26.73 -4.34 -19.73
CA ASP A 74 25.90 -3.28 -19.14
C ASP A 74 24.62 -3.84 -18.48
N LEU A 75 24.31 -5.12 -18.77
CA LEU A 75 23.11 -5.76 -18.22
C LEU A 75 23.36 -6.24 -16.79
N GLY A 76 22.39 -5.95 -15.92
CA GLY A 76 22.38 -6.45 -14.55
C GLY A 76 22.14 -7.97 -14.47
N ARG A 77 22.54 -8.57 -13.35
CA ARG A 77 22.35 -10.00 -13.07
C ARG A 77 21.69 -10.21 -11.73
N ALA A 78 20.88 -11.25 -11.62
CA ALA A 78 20.26 -11.68 -10.38
C ALA A 78 20.17 -13.21 -10.34
N LYS A 79 20.06 -13.77 -9.12
CA LYS A 79 19.89 -15.22 -8.94
C LYS A 79 18.51 -15.67 -9.41
N ARG A 80 17.48 -14.87 -9.12
CA ARG A 80 16.10 -15.14 -9.53
C ARG A 80 15.34 -13.84 -9.77
N ILE A 81 14.54 -13.83 -10.82
CA ILE A 81 13.57 -12.76 -11.09
C ILE A 81 12.23 -13.46 -11.30
N THR A 82 11.22 -13.00 -10.58
CA THR A 82 9.82 -13.44 -10.71
C THR A 82 9.02 -12.26 -11.20
N ILE A 83 8.29 -12.44 -12.30
CA ILE A 83 7.48 -11.40 -12.93
C ILE A 83 6.04 -11.88 -12.93
N ASP A 84 5.17 -11.14 -12.27
CA ASP A 84 3.72 -11.32 -12.27
C ASP A 84 3.09 -10.18 -13.06
N LYS A 85 1.76 -10.20 -13.15
CA LYS A 85 0.97 -9.16 -13.82
C LYS A 85 1.22 -7.77 -13.22
N ASP A 86 1.36 -7.70 -11.91
CA ASP A 86 1.40 -6.46 -11.15
C ASP A 86 2.78 -6.19 -10.51
N ASN A 87 3.60 -7.23 -10.32
CA ASN A 87 4.83 -7.14 -9.56
C ASN A 87 6.02 -7.78 -10.27
N THR A 88 7.20 -7.21 -10.04
CA THR A 88 8.48 -7.82 -10.41
C THR A 88 9.36 -7.90 -9.17
N VAL A 89 9.74 -9.13 -8.82
CA VAL A 89 10.57 -9.42 -7.65
C VAL A 89 11.95 -9.86 -8.10
N ILE A 90 12.99 -9.13 -7.68
CA ILE A 90 14.40 -9.42 -7.95
C ILE A 90 15.03 -9.92 -6.65
N VAL A 91 15.59 -11.14 -6.68
CA VAL A 91 16.20 -11.76 -5.51
C VAL A 91 17.69 -12.02 -5.78
N ASP A 92 18.53 -11.64 -4.81
CA ASP A 92 20.00 -11.80 -4.87
C ASP A 92 20.61 -11.22 -6.16
N GLY A 93 20.45 -9.89 -6.32
CA GLY A 93 21.15 -9.16 -7.36
C GLY A 93 22.68 -9.30 -7.24
N LYS A 94 23.38 -9.23 -8.34
CA LYS A 94 24.84 -9.41 -8.42
C LYS A 94 25.61 -8.08 -8.34
N GLY A 95 24.97 -7.01 -7.86
CA GLY A 95 25.62 -5.72 -7.58
C GLY A 95 26.69 -5.84 -6.49
N LYS A 96 27.65 -4.92 -6.52
CA LYS A 96 28.70 -4.85 -5.49
C LYS A 96 28.11 -4.38 -4.16
N ALA A 97 28.42 -5.05 -3.06
CA ALA A 97 27.94 -4.69 -1.73
C ALA A 97 28.34 -3.25 -1.33
N SER A 98 29.53 -2.80 -1.74
CA SER A 98 30.00 -1.42 -1.51
C SER A 98 29.07 -0.37 -2.13
N ASP A 99 28.64 -0.62 -3.39
CA ASP A 99 27.81 0.33 -4.13
C ASP A 99 26.39 0.36 -3.58
N ILE A 100 25.87 -0.80 -3.18
CA ILE A 100 24.57 -0.92 -2.49
C ILE A 100 24.62 -0.16 -1.16
N GLN A 101 25.68 -0.33 -0.35
CA GLN A 101 25.82 0.40 0.92
C GLN A 101 25.96 1.92 0.72
N ALA A 102 26.70 2.34 -0.29
CA ALA A 102 26.83 3.74 -0.63
C ALA A 102 25.46 4.34 -1.03
N ARG A 103 24.68 3.62 -1.82
CA ARG A 103 23.33 4.05 -2.20
C ARG A 103 22.37 4.10 -1.01
N VAL A 104 22.44 3.12 -0.12
CA VAL A 104 21.66 3.11 1.14
C VAL A 104 21.99 4.34 2.00
N LYS A 105 23.28 4.69 2.14
CA LYS A 105 23.70 5.88 2.89
C LYS A 105 23.18 7.15 2.22
N GLN A 106 23.24 7.24 0.90
CA GLN A 106 22.72 8.40 0.15
C GLN A 106 21.21 8.58 0.39
N ILE A 107 20.42 7.51 0.31
CA ILE A 107 18.97 7.58 0.54
C ILE A 107 18.67 7.98 2.00
N ARG A 108 19.43 7.49 2.98
CA ARG A 108 19.26 7.90 4.38
C ARG A 108 19.49 9.40 4.58
N ASN A 109 20.54 9.95 3.99
CA ASN A 109 20.80 11.39 4.05
C ASN A 109 19.62 12.17 3.40
N GLN A 110 19.10 11.73 2.26
CA GLN A 110 17.94 12.34 1.61
C GLN A 110 16.68 12.31 2.52
N ILE A 111 16.48 11.24 3.31
CA ILE A 111 15.38 11.14 4.27
C ILE A 111 15.51 12.19 5.38
N GLU A 112 16.73 12.46 5.83
CA GLU A 112 17.01 13.47 6.86
C GLU A 112 16.86 14.90 6.34
N GLU A 113 17.23 15.15 5.09
CA GLU A 113 17.21 16.48 4.47
C GLU A 113 15.82 16.90 3.96
N THR A 114 14.94 15.94 3.66
CA THR A 114 13.62 16.26 3.07
C THR A 114 12.66 16.83 4.11
N SER A 115 12.01 17.93 3.76
CA SER A 115 10.93 18.55 4.54
C SER A 115 9.54 18.01 4.20
N SER A 116 9.42 17.27 3.09
CA SER A 116 8.16 16.70 2.61
C SER A 116 7.91 15.32 3.23
N ASP A 117 6.83 15.17 3.97
CA ASP A 117 6.46 13.87 4.56
C ASP A 117 6.17 12.82 3.48
N TYR A 118 5.60 13.23 2.35
CA TYR A 118 5.36 12.34 1.22
C TYR A 118 6.67 11.84 0.59
N ASP A 119 7.65 12.72 0.39
CA ASP A 119 8.95 12.31 -0.17
C ASP A 119 9.73 11.45 0.83
N ARG A 120 9.64 11.76 2.12
CA ARG A 120 10.21 10.93 3.19
C ARG A 120 9.65 9.51 3.16
N GLU A 121 8.34 9.34 3.03
CA GLU A 121 7.69 8.02 2.90
C GLU A 121 8.22 7.26 1.68
N LYS A 122 8.32 7.91 0.53
CA LYS A 122 8.79 7.28 -0.72
C LYS A 122 10.28 6.91 -0.66
N LEU A 123 11.10 7.71 -0.02
CA LEU A 123 12.51 7.39 0.23
C LEU A 123 12.67 6.22 1.20
N GLN A 124 11.84 6.15 2.26
CA GLN A 124 11.82 5.01 3.17
C GLN A 124 11.39 3.70 2.47
N GLU A 125 10.40 3.77 1.58
CA GLU A 125 9.99 2.62 0.76
C GLU A 125 11.14 2.12 -0.12
N ARG A 126 11.90 3.01 -0.77
CA ARG A 126 13.08 2.67 -1.57
C ARG A 126 14.19 2.05 -0.72
N LEU A 127 14.46 2.65 0.43
CA LEU A 127 15.45 2.16 1.40
C LEU A 127 15.11 0.72 1.84
N ALA A 128 13.84 0.47 2.18
CA ALA A 128 13.39 -0.85 2.60
C ALA A 128 13.59 -1.91 1.51
N LYS A 129 13.40 -1.56 0.23
CA LYS A 129 13.63 -2.47 -0.91
C LYS A 129 15.10 -2.81 -1.12
N LEU A 130 16.02 -1.92 -0.79
CA LEU A 130 17.47 -2.13 -0.94
C LEU A 130 18.08 -2.88 0.25
N VAL A 131 17.65 -2.56 1.48
CA VAL A 131 18.21 -3.10 2.73
C VAL A 131 17.47 -4.36 3.18
N GLY A 132 16.16 -4.40 2.97
CA GLY A 132 15.30 -5.51 3.36
C GLY A 132 15.41 -6.67 2.37
N GLY A 133 15.42 -7.89 2.88
CA GLY A 133 15.24 -9.07 2.06
C GLY A 133 13.80 -9.17 1.53
N VAL A 134 13.59 -10.10 0.59
CA VAL A 134 12.24 -10.44 0.11
C VAL A 134 11.73 -11.64 0.90
N ALA A 135 10.68 -11.44 1.70
CA ALA A 135 9.95 -12.52 2.34
C ALA A 135 8.79 -12.96 1.43
N ILE A 136 8.64 -14.26 1.23
CA ILE A 136 7.55 -14.84 0.44
C ILE A 136 6.63 -15.61 1.38
N ILE A 137 5.42 -15.13 1.54
CA ILE A 137 4.36 -15.82 2.27
C ILE A 137 3.55 -16.63 1.27
N LYS A 138 3.65 -17.96 1.36
CA LYS A 138 2.87 -18.87 0.52
C LYS A 138 1.53 -19.13 1.15
N VAL A 139 0.45 -18.80 0.45
CA VAL A 139 -0.92 -19.03 0.89
C VAL A 139 -1.52 -20.13 0.05
N GLY A 140 -2.17 -21.09 0.69
CA GLY A 140 -2.88 -22.18 0.05
C GLY A 140 -4.22 -22.47 0.71
N ALA A 141 -5.15 -23.05 -0.06
CA ALA A 141 -6.46 -23.49 0.42
C ALA A 141 -6.98 -24.64 -0.46
N ALA A 142 -8.08 -25.26 -0.03
CA ALA A 142 -8.68 -26.35 -0.79
C ALA A 142 -9.40 -25.88 -2.06
N THR A 143 -9.93 -24.65 -2.05
CA THR A 143 -10.62 -24.04 -3.19
C THR A 143 -9.98 -22.74 -3.62
N GLU A 144 -10.18 -22.32 -4.87
CA GLU A 144 -9.67 -21.08 -5.40
C GLU A 144 -10.28 -19.85 -4.68
N THR A 145 -11.56 -19.91 -4.35
CA THR A 145 -12.27 -18.84 -3.62
C THR A 145 -11.69 -18.65 -2.23
N GLU A 146 -11.50 -19.74 -1.49
CA GLU A 146 -10.88 -19.70 -0.16
C GLU A 146 -9.43 -19.21 -0.22
N MET A 147 -8.67 -19.61 -1.24
CA MET A 147 -7.31 -19.14 -1.44
C MET A 147 -7.27 -17.63 -1.69
N LYS A 148 -8.18 -17.09 -2.50
CA LYS A 148 -8.30 -15.64 -2.76
C LYS A 148 -8.64 -14.88 -1.48
N GLU A 149 -9.58 -15.41 -0.68
CA GLU A 149 -9.94 -14.80 0.60
C GLU A 149 -8.76 -14.78 1.60
N LYS A 150 -8.08 -15.91 1.76
CA LYS A 150 -6.90 -16.00 2.63
C LYS A 150 -5.77 -15.06 2.14
N LYS A 151 -5.55 -14.98 0.83
CA LYS A 151 -4.56 -14.07 0.25
C LYS A 151 -4.91 -12.62 0.59
N ALA A 152 -6.16 -12.21 0.35
CA ALA A 152 -6.62 -10.85 0.66
C ALA A 152 -6.47 -10.51 2.15
N ARG A 153 -6.78 -11.45 3.05
CA ARG A 153 -6.61 -11.28 4.49
C ARG A 153 -5.15 -11.10 4.90
N VAL A 154 -4.22 -11.83 4.28
CA VAL A 154 -2.78 -11.67 4.53
C VAL A 154 -2.26 -10.34 3.98
N GLU A 155 -2.72 -9.93 2.80
CA GLU A 155 -2.39 -8.63 2.20
C GLU A 155 -2.87 -7.48 3.08
N ASP A 156 -4.11 -7.55 3.59
CA ASP A 156 -4.68 -6.56 4.50
C ASP A 156 -3.86 -6.46 5.80
N ALA A 157 -3.56 -7.59 6.43
CA ALA A 157 -2.70 -7.63 7.62
C ALA A 157 -1.31 -7.02 7.38
N LEU A 158 -0.73 -7.24 6.19
CA LEU A 158 0.55 -6.65 5.82
C LEU A 158 0.46 -5.13 5.69
N HIS A 159 -0.60 -4.62 5.04
CA HIS A 159 -0.84 -3.18 4.90
C HIS A 159 -1.07 -2.52 6.26
N ALA A 160 -1.89 -3.12 7.11
CA ALA A 160 -2.14 -2.64 8.47
C ALA A 160 -0.85 -2.61 9.31
N THR A 161 -0.02 -3.66 9.21
CA THR A 161 1.26 -3.72 9.93
C THR A 161 2.23 -2.61 9.48
N ARG A 162 2.33 -2.35 8.18
CA ARG A 162 3.16 -1.24 7.66
C ARG A 162 2.68 0.11 8.17
N ALA A 163 1.37 0.36 8.09
CA ALA A 163 0.79 1.61 8.60
C ALA A 163 1.01 1.77 10.12
N ALA A 164 0.96 0.67 10.89
CA ALA A 164 1.23 0.68 12.32
C ALA A 164 2.70 0.97 12.66
N VAL A 165 3.64 0.51 11.84
CA VAL A 165 5.07 0.84 12.01
C VAL A 165 5.34 2.33 11.78
N GLU A 166 4.58 2.97 10.88
CA GLU A 166 4.78 4.38 10.54
C GLU A 166 4.26 5.36 11.61
N GLU A 167 3.03 5.16 12.11
CA GLU A 167 2.37 6.10 13.03
C GLU A 167 1.94 5.46 14.37
N GLY A 168 2.27 4.19 14.60
CA GLY A 168 1.88 3.49 15.81
C GLY A 168 0.47 2.90 15.76
N ILE A 169 0.03 2.42 16.92
CA ILE A 169 -1.26 1.74 17.11
C ILE A 169 -2.14 2.49 18.10
N ILE A 170 -3.44 2.34 17.93
CA ILE A 170 -4.48 2.90 18.80
C ILE A 170 -5.48 1.80 19.17
N PRO A 171 -6.32 2.00 20.21
CA PRO A 171 -7.41 1.08 20.51
C PRO A 171 -8.34 0.95 19.31
N GLY A 172 -8.59 -0.29 18.88
CA GLY A 172 -9.45 -0.60 17.74
C GLY A 172 -10.94 -0.56 18.07
N GLY A 173 -11.75 -1.08 17.14
CA GLY A 173 -13.20 -1.16 17.33
C GLY A 173 -13.91 0.18 17.41
N GLY A 174 -13.37 1.25 16.83
CA GLY A 174 -13.92 2.60 16.85
C GLY A 174 -13.71 3.36 18.16
N VAL A 175 -13.05 2.75 19.17
CA VAL A 175 -12.85 3.37 20.49
C VAL A 175 -12.02 4.64 20.41
N ALA A 176 -11.00 4.68 19.55
CA ALA A 176 -10.15 5.85 19.37
C ALA A 176 -10.95 7.09 18.94
N PHE A 177 -11.94 6.93 18.07
CA PHE A 177 -12.85 8.02 17.67
C PHE A 177 -13.69 8.51 18.84
N ILE A 178 -14.21 7.61 19.67
CA ILE A 178 -14.97 7.98 20.88
C ILE A 178 -14.11 8.77 21.86
N ARG A 179 -12.84 8.40 22.03
CA ARG A 179 -11.90 9.16 22.90
C ARG A 179 -11.57 10.52 22.31
N ALA A 180 -11.55 10.67 20.99
CA ALA A 180 -11.31 11.94 20.30
C ALA A 180 -12.45 12.95 20.47
N LEU A 181 -13.69 12.53 20.84
CA LEU A 181 -14.82 13.42 21.06
C LEU A 181 -14.51 14.56 22.05
N GLY A 182 -13.74 14.28 23.10
CA GLY A 182 -13.34 15.29 24.07
C GLY A 182 -12.48 16.44 23.49
N SER A 183 -11.88 16.26 22.35
CA SER A 183 -11.13 17.33 21.65
C SER A 183 -12.08 18.34 21.00
N LEU A 184 -13.28 17.91 20.60
CA LEU A 184 -14.30 18.75 19.99
C LEU A 184 -14.91 19.74 20.99
N ASP A 185 -14.96 19.41 22.29
CA ASP A 185 -15.51 20.28 23.34
C ASP A 185 -14.68 21.55 23.53
N LYS A 186 -13.42 21.53 23.13
CA LYS A 186 -12.49 22.67 23.23
C LYS A 186 -12.60 23.64 22.06
N MET A 187 -13.31 23.27 21.00
CA MET A 187 -13.44 24.07 19.79
C MET A 187 -14.45 25.21 20.02
N LYS A 188 -14.04 26.42 19.68
CA LYS A 188 -14.85 27.63 19.82
C LYS A 188 -15.08 28.24 18.43
N GLY A 189 -16.30 28.70 18.18
CA GLY A 189 -16.70 29.33 16.92
C GLY A 189 -18.12 29.89 17.01
N ASP A 190 -18.61 30.43 15.92
CA ASP A 190 -19.96 30.89 15.73
C ASP A 190 -20.98 29.75 15.71
N HIS A 191 -22.22 30.07 15.38
CA HIS A 191 -23.30 29.08 15.34
C HIS A 191 -23.06 28.00 14.28
N ASP A 192 -22.69 28.40 13.09
CA ASP A 192 -22.51 27.49 11.95
C ASP A 192 -21.30 26.56 12.15
N PHE A 193 -20.20 27.08 12.70
CA PHE A 193 -19.08 26.27 13.12
C PHE A 193 -19.49 25.21 14.16
N LYS A 194 -20.30 25.58 15.14
CA LYS A 194 -20.78 24.62 16.15
C LYS A 194 -21.67 23.54 15.55
N LEU A 195 -22.47 23.85 14.53
CA LEU A 195 -23.24 22.83 13.78
C LEU A 195 -22.31 21.86 13.07
N GLY A 196 -21.27 22.35 12.40
CA GLY A 196 -20.26 21.51 11.80
C GLY A 196 -19.58 20.59 12.81
N VAL A 197 -19.21 21.10 13.99
CA VAL A 197 -18.65 20.29 15.09
C VAL A 197 -19.61 19.19 15.53
N GLN A 198 -20.93 19.48 15.61
CA GLN A 198 -21.93 18.46 15.96
C GLN A 198 -22.05 17.37 14.89
N ILE A 199 -21.98 17.71 13.61
CA ILE A 199 -21.95 16.73 12.51
C ILE A 199 -20.76 15.78 12.67
N ILE A 200 -19.55 16.32 12.89
CA ILE A 200 -18.36 15.51 13.12
C ILE A 200 -18.50 14.65 14.38
N ARG A 201 -19.03 15.22 15.47
CA ARG A 201 -19.30 14.46 16.71
C ARG A 201 -20.16 13.23 16.44
N ARG A 202 -21.22 13.39 15.69
CA ARG A 202 -22.12 12.31 15.34
C ARG A 202 -21.42 11.27 14.45
N ALA A 203 -20.66 11.73 13.45
CA ALA A 203 -19.92 10.85 12.54
C ALA A 203 -18.88 9.98 13.25
N LEU A 204 -18.19 10.50 14.27
CA LEU A 204 -17.17 9.75 15.03
C LEU A 204 -17.75 8.59 15.85
N GLU A 205 -19.06 8.58 16.11
CA GLU A 205 -19.72 7.47 16.81
C GLU A 205 -20.06 6.30 15.88
N GLU A 206 -20.25 6.57 14.60
CA GLU A 206 -20.77 5.58 13.64
C GLU A 206 -19.88 4.34 13.45
N PRO A 207 -18.53 4.41 13.44
CA PRO A 207 -17.72 3.21 13.33
C PRO A 207 -17.97 2.19 14.43
N LEU A 208 -18.01 2.62 15.69
CA LEU A 208 -18.31 1.73 16.81
C LEU A 208 -19.76 1.22 16.76
N ARG A 209 -20.69 2.12 16.43
CA ARG A 209 -22.12 1.79 16.30
C ARG A 209 -22.35 0.71 15.25
N GLN A 210 -21.71 0.87 14.07
CA GLN A 210 -21.83 -0.09 12.98
C GLN A 210 -21.23 -1.44 13.33
N ILE A 211 -20.07 -1.48 14.01
CA ILE A 211 -19.44 -2.72 14.46
C ILE A 211 -20.36 -3.48 15.41
N ALA A 212 -20.96 -2.80 16.38
CA ALA A 212 -21.90 -3.39 17.32
C ALA A 212 -23.17 -3.91 16.62
N SER A 213 -23.73 -3.13 15.70
CA SER A 213 -24.91 -3.53 14.92
C SER A 213 -24.62 -4.73 14.02
N ASN A 214 -23.43 -4.82 13.42
CA ASN A 214 -23.00 -5.97 12.63
C ASN A 214 -22.86 -7.26 13.49
N ALA A 215 -22.61 -7.10 14.79
CA ALA A 215 -22.58 -8.21 15.75
C ALA A 215 -23.98 -8.60 16.26
N GLY A 216 -25.04 -7.91 15.83
CA GLY A 216 -26.41 -8.16 16.27
C GLY A 216 -26.82 -7.42 17.54
N GLU A 217 -26.00 -6.47 18.00
CA GLU A 217 -26.23 -5.70 19.20
C GLU A 217 -26.80 -4.30 18.90
N GLU A 218 -27.43 -3.67 19.89
CA GLU A 218 -27.91 -2.31 19.77
C GLU A 218 -26.76 -1.29 19.84
N GLY A 219 -26.28 -0.85 18.66
CA GLY A 219 -25.10 -0.01 18.53
C GLY A 219 -25.16 1.31 19.32
N THR A 220 -26.35 1.87 19.51
CA THR A 220 -26.56 3.10 20.28
C THR A 220 -26.24 2.86 21.75
N VAL A 221 -26.76 1.79 22.33
CA VAL A 221 -26.56 1.42 23.75
C VAL A 221 -25.06 1.15 24.01
N ILE A 222 -24.43 0.38 23.12
CA ILE A 222 -22.99 0.07 23.21
C ILE A 222 -22.16 1.36 23.15
N CYS A 223 -22.47 2.25 22.21
CA CYS A 223 -21.75 3.51 22.04
C CYS A 223 -21.85 4.39 23.30
N GLU A 224 -23.06 4.58 23.84
CA GLU A 224 -23.27 5.35 25.08
C GLU A 224 -22.50 4.74 26.25
N LYS A 225 -22.51 3.43 26.40
CA LYS A 225 -21.75 2.77 27.46
C LYS A 225 -20.25 2.96 27.29
N VAL A 226 -19.69 2.84 26.06
CA VAL A 226 -18.27 3.07 25.81
C VAL A 226 -17.86 4.51 26.07
N LYS A 227 -18.74 5.50 25.87
CA LYS A 227 -18.48 6.91 26.24
C LYS A 227 -18.26 7.10 27.74
N THR A 228 -18.97 6.33 28.58
CA THR A 228 -18.80 6.41 30.04
C THR A 228 -17.53 5.74 30.55
N LEU A 229 -16.98 4.80 29.79
CA LEU A 229 -15.74 4.11 30.11
C LEU A 229 -14.53 4.98 29.77
N LYS A 230 -13.39 4.73 30.41
CA LYS A 230 -12.16 5.51 30.27
C LYS A 230 -11.03 4.67 29.66
N GLY A 231 -10.02 5.38 29.15
CA GLY A 231 -8.81 4.75 28.62
C GLY A 231 -9.11 3.91 27.38
N ASN A 232 -8.49 2.73 27.28
CA ASN A 232 -8.58 1.86 26.12
C ASN A 232 -9.75 0.87 26.18
N ILE A 233 -10.66 1.01 27.16
CA ILE A 233 -11.78 0.08 27.32
C ILE A 233 -12.80 0.34 26.20
N GLY A 234 -13.15 -0.71 25.48
CA GLY A 234 -14.11 -0.70 24.39
C GLY A 234 -14.98 -1.95 24.41
N TYR A 235 -15.73 -2.17 23.35
CA TYR A 235 -16.61 -3.32 23.19
C TYR A 235 -15.97 -4.35 22.24
N ASP A 236 -15.70 -5.55 22.74
CA ASP A 236 -15.29 -6.70 21.95
C ASP A 236 -16.53 -7.37 21.36
N ALA A 237 -16.80 -7.11 20.10
CA ALA A 237 -17.95 -7.61 19.38
C ALA A 237 -17.93 -9.14 19.17
N LYS A 238 -16.76 -9.78 19.28
CA LYS A 238 -16.63 -11.24 19.16
C LYS A 238 -17.12 -11.97 20.40
N ASN A 239 -16.78 -11.43 21.57
CA ASN A 239 -17.08 -12.07 22.86
C ASN A 239 -18.28 -11.43 23.58
N GLY A 240 -18.79 -10.30 23.08
CA GLY A 240 -19.93 -9.60 23.68
C GLY A 240 -19.60 -8.88 24.99
N GLU A 241 -18.33 -8.50 25.22
CA GLU A 241 -17.89 -7.96 26.51
C GLU A 241 -17.11 -6.64 26.38
N TYR A 242 -17.00 -5.92 27.50
CA TYR A 242 -16.23 -4.69 27.58
C TYR A 242 -14.85 -4.96 28.15
N THR A 243 -13.80 -4.73 27.34
CA THR A 243 -12.43 -5.06 27.70
C THR A 243 -11.44 -3.96 27.28
N ASP A 244 -10.20 -4.05 27.78
CA ASP A 244 -9.11 -3.21 27.31
C ASP A 244 -8.69 -3.69 25.90
N MET A 245 -9.01 -2.89 24.89
CA MET A 245 -8.83 -3.23 23.49
C MET A 245 -7.36 -3.53 23.15
N ILE A 246 -6.42 -2.77 23.72
CA ILE A 246 -4.99 -2.99 23.47
C ILE A 246 -4.53 -4.32 24.07
N LYS A 247 -4.94 -4.63 25.31
CA LYS A 247 -4.59 -5.89 25.95
C LYS A 247 -5.24 -7.10 25.29
N ALA A 248 -6.44 -6.93 24.78
CA ALA A 248 -7.15 -7.95 24.01
C ALA A 248 -6.59 -8.14 22.58
N GLY A 249 -5.65 -7.30 22.14
CA GLY A 249 -5.09 -7.34 20.77
C GLY A 249 -6.04 -6.77 19.71
N ILE A 250 -7.07 -6.04 20.11
CA ILE A 250 -8.00 -5.36 19.21
C ILE A 250 -7.47 -3.94 18.97
N ILE A 251 -6.63 -3.82 17.97
CA ILE A 251 -5.86 -2.61 17.68
C ILE A 251 -6.04 -2.17 16.23
N ASP A 252 -5.99 -0.86 16.00
CA ASP A 252 -5.99 -0.25 14.67
C ASP A 252 -4.70 0.54 14.44
N PRO A 253 -4.19 0.62 13.20
CA PRO A 253 -3.10 1.54 12.85
C PRO A 253 -3.59 2.99 12.94
N ALA A 254 -2.86 3.85 13.63
CA ALA A 254 -3.21 5.25 13.78
C ALA A 254 -3.31 5.97 12.43
N LYS A 255 -2.40 5.69 11.51
CA LYS A 255 -2.38 6.24 10.14
C LYS A 255 -3.68 5.95 9.39
N VAL A 256 -4.17 4.71 9.44
CA VAL A 256 -5.40 4.29 8.74
C VAL A 256 -6.60 5.05 9.28
N THR A 257 -6.77 5.06 10.60
CA THR A 257 -7.90 5.72 11.27
C THR A 257 -7.91 7.23 11.03
N ARG A 258 -6.76 7.87 11.14
CA ARG A 258 -6.59 9.30 10.87
C ARG A 258 -6.90 9.65 9.41
N THR A 259 -6.34 8.89 8.47
CA THR A 259 -6.51 9.13 7.02
C THR A 259 -7.96 8.89 6.60
N ALA A 260 -8.64 7.88 7.17
CA ALA A 260 -10.05 7.63 6.90
C ALA A 260 -10.92 8.84 7.27
N LEU A 261 -10.72 9.40 8.47
CA LEU A 261 -11.44 10.60 8.90
C LEU A 261 -11.12 11.82 8.02
N GLN A 262 -9.85 12.03 7.70
CA GLN A 262 -9.40 13.14 6.87
C GLN A 262 -10.00 13.08 5.47
N ASN A 263 -9.98 11.91 4.82
CA ASN A 263 -10.53 11.71 3.49
C ASN A 263 -12.06 11.84 3.49
N ALA A 264 -12.74 11.26 4.48
CA ALA A 264 -14.18 11.41 4.63
C ALA A 264 -14.60 12.87 4.78
N SER A 265 -13.90 13.64 5.62
CA SER A 265 -14.15 15.06 5.82
C SER A 265 -13.91 15.87 4.54
N SER A 266 -12.82 15.57 3.81
CA SER A 266 -12.48 16.24 2.55
C SER A 266 -13.58 16.04 1.49
N ILE A 267 -14.00 14.80 1.28
CA ILE A 267 -15.03 14.49 0.27
C ILE A 267 -16.40 15.05 0.70
N SER A 268 -16.77 14.92 1.97
CA SER A 268 -18.03 15.47 2.49
C SER A 268 -18.07 17.00 2.35
N GLY A 269 -16.95 17.68 2.61
CA GLY A 269 -16.84 19.12 2.42
C GLY A 269 -17.04 19.54 0.96
N LEU A 270 -16.46 18.78 0.01
CA LEU A 270 -16.68 19.00 -1.41
C LEU A 270 -18.16 18.83 -1.78
N LEU A 271 -18.80 17.74 -1.33
CA LEU A 271 -20.21 17.48 -1.62
C LEU A 271 -21.13 18.59 -1.06
N LEU A 272 -20.83 19.10 0.13
CA LEU A 272 -21.62 20.20 0.73
C LEU A 272 -21.48 21.53 -0.01
N THR A 273 -20.39 21.74 -0.74
CA THR A 273 -20.11 22.99 -1.46
C THR A 273 -20.43 22.91 -2.95
N THR A 274 -20.83 21.75 -3.48
CA THR A 274 -21.20 21.57 -4.89
C THR A 274 -22.71 21.60 -5.08
N GLU A 275 -23.18 22.31 -6.13
CA GLU A 275 -24.59 22.39 -6.51
C GLU A 275 -25.04 21.21 -7.36
N ALA A 276 -24.12 20.61 -8.13
CA ALA A 276 -24.41 19.50 -9.03
C ALA A 276 -23.28 18.49 -9.08
N MET A 277 -23.63 17.23 -9.26
CA MET A 277 -22.70 16.15 -9.54
C MET A 277 -23.01 15.57 -10.92
N ILE A 278 -21.99 15.48 -11.78
CA ILE A 278 -22.09 14.90 -13.11
C ILE A 278 -21.43 13.52 -13.05
N THR A 279 -22.18 12.47 -13.40
CA THR A 279 -21.69 11.11 -13.41
C THR A 279 -22.27 10.33 -14.61
N ASP A 280 -21.63 9.24 -14.96
CA ASP A 280 -22.16 8.33 -15.97
C ASP A 280 -23.43 7.63 -15.46
N LEU A 281 -24.40 7.45 -16.34
CA LEU A 281 -25.56 6.62 -16.03
C LEU A 281 -25.11 5.16 -15.88
N PRO A 282 -25.62 4.45 -14.84
CA PRO A 282 -25.35 3.01 -14.74
C PRO A 282 -25.83 2.31 -16.03
N GLU A 283 -24.93 1.56 -16.68
CA GLU A 283 -25.35 0.69 -17.79
C GLU A 283 -26.31 -0.36 -17.24
N GLU A 284 -27.52 -0.43 -17.81
CA GLU A 284 -28.41 -1.56 -17.57
C GLU A 284 -27.67 -2.82 -18.05
N LYS A 285 -27.30 -3.69 -17.10
CA LYS A 285 -26.78 -5.00 -17.45
C LYS A 285 -27.91 -5.74 -18.20
N GLU A 286 -27.80 -5.82 -19.53
CA GLU A 286 -28.62 -6.78 -20.28
C GLU A 286 -28.42 -8.15 -19.62
N ASP A 287 -29.51 -8.65 -19.02
CA ASP A 287 -29.60 -10.03 -18.57
C ASP A 287 -29.27 -10.91 -19.78
N ARG A 288 -28.04 -11.41 -19.83
CA ARG A 288 -27.71 -12.49 -20.75
C ARG A 288 -28.55 -13.70 -20.34
N LYS A 289 -29.79 -13.71 -20.83
CA LYS A 289 -30.62 -14.93 -20.81
C LYS A 289 -29.77 -16.00 -21.47
N SER A 290 -29.37 -16.94 -20.66
CA SER A 290 -28.75 -18.19 -21.10
C SER A 290 -29.53 -18.75 -22.28
N VAL A 291 -28.91 -18.75 -23.45
CA VAL A 291 -29.35 -19.61 -24.54
C VAL A 291 -28.92 -21.02 -24.14
N VAL A 292 -29.92 -21.82 -23.84
CA VAL A 292 -29.82 -23.27 -23.61
C VAL A 292 -29.39 -23.98 -24.89
#